data_f77b525597a9ac1a81aeb95c923176e6
#
_entry.id   f77b525597a9ac1a81aeb95c923176e6
#
_cell.length_a   1.000
_cell.length_b   1.000
_cell.length_c   1.000
_cell.angle_alpha   90.00
_cell.angle_beta   90.00
_cell.angle_gamma   90.00
#
_symmetry.space_group_name_H-M   'P 1'
#
loop_
_entity.id
_entity.type
_entity.pdbx_description
1 polymer ?
#
loop_
_entity_poly.entity_id
_entity_poly.type
_entity_poly.pdbx_seq_one_letter_code
_entity_poly.pdbx_strand_id
1 'polypeptide(L)'
;VQPQSIIHSMVQYIDRAVIAQLGTPDMRVPIEYALFYPERRSLPGNRLDFSKLSQITFEKPDYKVFRGLSLAIEAGKTGGTMPTVFNAANERAVAKFLKGEIKYTDIVRSIEKCMDAHKVSAHPDLEEILATEQWVYSVLQ
;
A
#
# COMPACT_ATOMS: atom_id res chain seq x y z
N VAL A 1 0.01 -1.30 -13.40
CA VAL A 1 -1.09 -2.22 -13.02
C VAL A 1 -0.91 -3.54 -13.73
N GLN A 2 -1.13 -4.63 -13.03
CA GLN A 2 -1.09 -5.97 -13.57
C GLN A 2 -2.46 -6.62 -13.28
N PRO A 3 -3.40 -6.60 -14.25
CA PRO A 3 -4.82 -6.96 -14.02
C PRO A 3 -5.03 -8.40 -13.57
N GLN A 4 -4.18 -9.32 -14.01
CA GLN A 4 -4.28 -10.74 -13.67
C GLN A 4 -3.91 -11.04 -12.21
N SER A 5 -3.30 -10.09 -11.50
CA SER A 5 -2.90 -10.22 -10.07
C SER A 5 -2.04 -11.47 -9.78
N ILE A 6 -1.16 -11.82 -10.71
CA ILE A 6 -0.25 -12.99 -10.60
C ILE A 6 1.09 -12.60 -9.99
N ILE A 7 1.55 -11.36 -10.28
CA ILE A 7 2.81 -10.84 -9.76
C ILE A 7 2.53 -10.09 -8.46
N HIS A 8 3.15 -10.53 -7.37
CA HIS A 8 2.98 -9.95 -6.04
C HIS A 8 4.08 -8.95 -5.70
N SER A 9 5.29 -9.21 -6.19
CA SER A 9 6.44 -8.32 -6.00
C SER A 9 7.42 -8.45 -7.15
N MET A 10 8.10 -7.35 -7.46
CA MET A 10 9.19 -7.32 -8.43
C MET A 10 10.31 -6.46 -7.89
N VAL A 11 11.54 -6.86 -8.17
CA VAL A 11 12.74 -6.07 -7.88
C VAL A 11 13.49 -5.83 -9.18
N GLN A 12 13.74 -4.58 -9.51
CA GLN A 12 14.64 -4.20 -10.59
C GLN A 12 16.00 -3.84 -10.01
N TYR A 13 17.02 -4.53 -10.48
CA TYR A 13 18.40 -4.31 -10.06
C TYR A 13 19.07 -3.20 -10.88
N ILE A 14 20.24 -2.76 -10.41
CA ILE A 14 21.01 -1.68 -11.05
C ILE A 14 21.52 -2.08 -12.44
N ASP A 15 21.73 -3.36 -12.68
CA ASP A 15 22.11 -3.97 -13.97
C ASP A 15 20.92 -4.11 -14.93
N ARG A 16 19.73 -3.67 -14.54
CA ARG A 16 18.45 -3.75 -15.25
C ARG A 16 17.77 -5.13 -15.20
N ALA A 17 18.36 -6.12 -14.55
CA ALA A 17 17.66 -7.38 -14.33
C ALA A 17 16.40 -7.16 -13.50
N VAL A 18 15.33 -7.89 -13.82
CA VAL A 18 14.08 -7.87 -13.04
C VAL A 18 13.78 -9.28 -12.57
N ILE A 19 13.61 -9.43 -11.26
CA ILE A 19 13.14 -10.68 -10.66
C ILE A 19 11.75 -10.45 -10.08
N ALA A 20 10.83 -11.34 -10.41
CA ALA A 20 9.43 -11.27 -9.96
C ALA A 20 9.03 -12.55 -9.23
N GLN A 21 8.27 -12.40 -8.15
CA GLN A 21 7.59 -13.50 -7.49
C GLN A 21 6.18 -13.64 -8.08
N LEU A 22 5.93 -14.79 -8.70
CA LEU A 22 4.64 -15.14 -9.29
C LEU A 22 3.94 -16.18 -8.43
N GLY A 23 2.62 -16.09 -8.37
CA GLY A 23 1.80 -17.07 -7.64
C GLY A 23 0.31 -16.75 -7.74
N THR A 24 -0.53 -17.68 -7.31
CA THR A 24 -1.94 -17.38 -7.06
C THR A 24 -2.04 -16.39 -5.90
N PRO A 25 -3.04 -15.47 -5.92
CA PRO A 25 -3.19 -14.47 -4.84
C PRO A 25 -3.50 -15.12 -3.49
N ASP A 26 -2.46 -15.39 -2.71
CA ASP A 26 -2.57 -16.00 -1.38
C ASP A 26 -1.45 -15.49 -0.47
N MET A 27 -1.79 -14.64 0.50
CA MET A 27 -0.83 -14.07 1.44
C MET A 27 -0.21 -15.10 2.40
N ARG A 28 -0.76 -16.30 2.51
CA ARG A 28 -0.15 -17.38 3.31
C ARG A 28 1.21 -17.79 2.75
N VAL A 29 1.40 -17.70 1.43
CA VAL A 29 2.67 -18.08 0.76
C VAL A 29 3.85 -17.23 1.24
N PRO A 30 3.83 -15.88 1.18
CA PRO A 30 4.94 -15.08 1.68
C PRO A 30 5.08 -15.12 3.20
N ILE A 31 3.97 -15.24 3.94
CA ILE A 31 4.01 -15.36 5.40
C ILE A 31 4.67 -16.68 5.83
N GLU A 32 4.27 -17.79 5.22
CA GLU A 32 4.86 -19.10 5.49
C GLU A 32 6.36 -19.09 5.22
N TYR A 33 6.78 -18.54 4.07
CA TYR A 33 8.18 -18.46 3.73
C TYR A 33 8.98 -17.56 4.70
N ALA A 34 8.39 -16.48 5.19
CA ALA A 34 9.03 -15.64 6.19
C ALA A 34 9.22 -16.35 7.53
N LEU A 35 8.24 -17.18 7.94
CA LEU A 35 8.30 -17.93 9.19
C LEU A 35 9.29 -19.12 9.15
N PHE A 36 9.44 -19.77 7.99
CA PHE A 36 10.25 -20.98 7.85
C PHE A 36 11.54 -20.76 7.06
N TYR A 37 11.88 -19.50 6.74
CA TYR A 37 13.09 -19.19 5.98
C TYR A 37 14.33 -19.93 6.52
N PRO A 38 15.16 -20.52 5.65
CA PRO A 38 15.09 -20.56 4.17
C PRO A 38 14.28 -21.73 3.59
N GLU A 39 13.60 -22.49 4.40
CA GLU A 39 12.85 -23.67 3.97
C GLU A 39 11.57 -23.28 3.22
N ARG A 40 11.17 -24.13 2.25
CA ARG A 40 9.89 -24.04 1.58
C ARG A 40 9.02 -25.24 1.95
N ARG A 41 7.84 -24.99 2.51
CA ARG A 41 6.92 -26.02 2.95
C ARG A 41 5.69 -26.10 2.04
N SER A 42 4.99 -27.21 2.10
CA SER A 42 3.79 -27.39 1.29
C SER A 42 2.61 -26.67 1.92
N LEU A 43 1.97 -25.78 1.14
CA LEU A 43 0.71 -25.14 1.50
C LEU A 43 -0.45 -25.71 0.67
N PRO A 44 -1.63 -25.88 1.28
CA PRO A 44 -2.84 -26.24 0.53
C PRO A 44 -3.26 -25.02 -0.32
N GLY A 45 -3.67 -25.28 -1.55
CA GLY A 45 -4.15 -24.25 -2.48
C GLY A 45 -3.82 -24.55 -3.93
N ASN A 46 -4.34 -23.73 -4.82
CA ASN A 46 -4.11 -23.87 -6.25
C ASN A 46 -2.70 -23.43 -6.62
N ARG A 47 -2.02 -24.21 -7.45
CA ARG A 47 -0.76 -23.81 -8.05
C ARG A 47 -1.02 -23.00 -9.31
N LEU A 48 -0.08 -22.11 -9.63
CA LEU A 48 -0.10 -21.40 -10.89
C LEU A 48 0.11 -22.38 -12.03
N ASP A 49 -0.82 -22.39 -12.98
CA ASP A 49 -0.81 -23.26 -14.15
C ASP A 49 -0.52 -22.42 -15.40
N PHE A 50 0.71 -22.50 -15.88
CA PHE A 50 1.16 -21.76 -17.06
C PHE A 50 0.49 -22.18 -18.36
N SER A 51 -0.13 -23.39 -18.42
CA SER A 51 -0.92 -23.81 -19.57
C SER A 51 -2.22 -23.02 -19.72
N LYS A 52 -2.75 -22.50 -18.60
CA LYS A 52 -3.96 -21.68 -18.55
C LYS A 52 -3.64 -20.18 -18.55
N LEU A 53 -2.46 -19.82 -18.09
CA LEU A 53 -1.97 -18.44 -18.09
C LEU A 53 -1.28 -18.15 -19.43
N SER A 54 -2.06 -17.77 -20.44
CA SER A 54 -1.55 -17.53 -21.80
C SER A 54 -0.72 -16.24 -21.90
N GLN A 55 -1.01 -15.23 -21.07
CA GLN A 55 -0.32 -13.93 -21.09
C GLN A 55 -0.41 -13.21 -19.76
N ILE A 56 0.55 -12.32 -19.53
CA ILE A 56 0.55 -11.33 -18.44
C ILE A 56 0.64 -9.96 -19.10
N THR A 57 -0.23 -9.04 -18.70
CA THR A 57 -0.29 -7.69 -19.26
C THR A 57 0.05 -6.63 -18.24
N PHE A 58 0.60 -5.52 -18.70
CA PHE A 58 0.95 -4.36 -17.86
C PHE A 58 0.30 -3.11 -18.41
N GLU A 59 -0.31 -2.33 -17.54
CA GLU A 59 -0.95 -1.07 -17.86
C GLU A 59 -0.37 0.05 -17.01
N LYS A 60 -0.37 1.26 -17.54
CA LYS A 60 0.00 2.44 -16.75
C LYS A 60 -1.10 2.74 -15.74
N PRO A 61 -0.76 3.06 -14.47
CA PRO A 61 -1.76 3.52 -13.52
C PRO A 61 -2.38 4.85 -13.98
N ASP A 62 -3.70 4.96 -13.84
CA ASP A 62 -4.37 6.25 -14.03
C ASP A 62 -4.29 7.06 -12.72
N TYR A 63 -3.30 7.92 -12.63
CA TYR A 63 -3.06 8.76 -11.47
C TYR A 63 -4.15 9.81 -11.21
N LYS A 64 -4.98 10.12 -12.22
CA LYS A 64 -6.10 11.07 -12.04
C LYS A 64 -7.26 10.39 -11.36
N VAL A 65 -7.61 9.19 -11.81
CA VAL A 65 -8.67 8.38 -11.20
C VAL A 65 -8.22 7.83 -9.84
N PHE A 66 -6.99 7.33 -9.75
CA PHE A 66 -6.42 6.75 -8.52
C PHE A 66 -5.53 7.76 -7.79
N ARG A 67 -6.11 8.90 -7.39
CA ARG A 67 -5.39 9.99 -6.71
C ARG A 67 -4.67 9.53 -5.43
N GLY A 68 -5.21 8.54 -4.72
CA GLY A 68 -4.57 7.96 -3.53
C GLY A 68 -3.17 7.40 -3.80
N LEU A 69 -2.92 6.85 -5.01
CA LEU A 69 -1.59 6.38 -5.39
C LEU A 69 -0.60 7.54 -5.52
N SER A 70 -1.02 8.68 -6.10
CA SER A 70 -0.18 9.88 -6.20
C SER A 70 0.15 10.43 -4.81
N LEU A 71 -0.83 10.50 -3.91
CA LEU A 71 -0.64 10.97 -2.53
C LEU A 71 0.31 10.06 -1.76
N ALA A 72 0.21 8.73 -1.93
CA ALA A 72 1.14 7.78 -1.30
C ALA A 72 2.59 7.99 -1.78
N ILE A 73 2.79 8.19 -3.08
CA ILE A 73 4.11 8.48 -3.66
C ILE A 73 4.65 9.82 -3.15
N GLU A 74 3.80 10.84 -3.06
CA GLU A 74 4.14 12.16 -2.53
C GLU A 74 4.53 12.06 -1.05
N ALA A 75 3.74 11.37 -0.23
CA ALA A 75 4.06 11.15 1.18
C ALA A 75 5.40 10.44 1.35
N GLY A 76 5.67 9.40 0.58
CA GLY A 76 6.94 8.67 0.62
C GLY A 76 8.14 9.52 0.20
N LYS A 77 7.99 10.41 -0.80
CA LYS A 77 9.05 11.33 -1.24
C LYS A 77 9.30 12.47 -0.24
N THR A 78 8.26 12.99 0.37
CA THR A 78 8.34 14.04 1.40
C THR A 78 9.03 13.52 2.65
N GLY A 79 8.75 12.27 3.05
CA GLY A 79 9.35 11.67 4.23
C GLY A 79 8.91 12.32 5.54
N GLY A 80 9.76 12.20 6.58
CA GLY A 80 9.46 12.74 7.90
C GLY A 80 8.14 12.21 8.47
N THR A 81 7.29 13.10 8.97
CA THR A 81 5.95 12.73 9.49
C THR A 81 4.88 12.55 8.41
N MET A 82 5.14 12.87 7.14
CA MET A 82 4.11 12.79 6.08
C MET A 82 3.58 11.36 5.83
N PRO A 83 4.40 10.29 5.82
CA PRO A 83 3.89 8.93 5.75
C PRO A 83 2.94 8.55 6.90
N THR A 84 3.21 9.05 8.10
CA THR A 84 2.32 8.86 9.26
C THR A 84 0.97 9.53 9.03
N VAL A 85 0.96 10.77 8.51
CA VAL A 85 -0.27 11.49 8.16
C VAL A 85 -1.09 10.72 7.13
N PHE A 86 -0.44 10.27 6.04
CA PHE A 86 -1.10 9.49 5.01
C PHE A 86 -1.74 8.22 5.58
N ASN A 87 -0.98 7.44 6.36
CA ASN A 87 -1.46 6.18 6.91
C ASN A 87 -2.60 6.39 7.92
N ALA A 88 -2.43 7.29 8.89
CA ALA A 88 -3.43 7.56 9.91
C ALA A 88 -4.74 8.10 9.30
N ALA A 89 -4.64 8.99 8.30
CA ALA A 89 -5.81 9.51 7.61
C ALA A 89 -6.54 8.40 6.81
N ASN A 90 -5.79 7.51 6.15
CA ASN A 90 -6.36 6.37 5.45
C ASN A 90 -7.09 5.43 6.42
N GLU A 91 -6.46 5.03 7.52
CA GLU A 91 -7.07 4.13 8.52
C GLU A 91 -8.35 4.72 9.11
N ARG A 92 -8.31 6.01 9.49
CA ARG A 92 -9.48 6.69 10.05
C ARG A 92 -10.62 6.80 9.04
N ALA A 93 -10.32 7.18 7.80
CA ALA A 93 -11.31 7.31 6.74
C ALA A 93 -11.90 5.94 6.34
N VAL A 94 -11.07 4.89 6.23
CA VAL A 94 -11.55 3.53 5.99
C VAL A 94 -12.47 3.05 7.10
N ALA A 95 -12.12 3.29 8.36
CA ALA A 95 -12.99 2.93 9.49
C ALA A 95 -14.37 3.63 9.42
N LYS A 96 -14.41 4.92 9.03
CA LYS A 96 -15.66 5.66 8.80
C LYS A 96 -16.45 5.12 7.61
N PHE A 97 -15.78 4.79 6.52
CA PHE A 97 -16.40 4.20 5.34
C PHE A 97 -17.07 2.85 5.68
N LEU A 98 -16.38 1.97 6.40
CA LEU A 98 -16.90 0.66 6.80
C LEU A 98 -18.12 0.78 7.73
N LYS A 99 -18.24 1.89 8.48
CA LYS A 99 -19.43 2.21 9.28
C LYS A 99 -20.54 2.89 8.48
N GLY A 100 -20.31 3.20 7.20
CA GLY A 100 -21.28 3.93 6.36
C GLY A 100 -21.38 5.43 6.65
N GLU A 101 -20.43 6.02 7.39
CA GLU A 101 -20.42 7.44 7.75
C GLU A 101 -19.97 8.35 6.60
N ILE A 102 -19.16 7.83 5.69
CA ILE A 102 -18.64 8.55 4.51
C ILE A 102 -18.71 7.67 3.25
N LYS A 103 -18.60 8.28 2.06
CA LYS A 103 -18.54 7.58 0.78
C LYS A 103 -17.11 7.10 0.49
N TYR A 104 -16.98 6.10 -0.39
CA TYR A 104 -15.67 5.57 -0.81
C TYR A 104 -14.71 6.66 -1.30
N THR A 105 -15.20 7.60 -2.11
CA THR A 105 -14.39 8.71 -2.64
C THR A 105 -13.92 9.70 -1.57
N ASP A 106 -14.55 9.73 -0.40
CA ASP A 106 -14.19 10.63 0.67
C ASP A 106 -12.96 10.15 1.45
N ILE A 107 -12.57 8.87 1.30
CA ILE A 107 -11.33 8.33 1.85
C ILE A 107 -10.14 9.15 1.32
N VAL A 108 -10.02 9.26 0.01
CA VAL A 108 -8.91 9.98 -0.64
C VAL A 108 -8.94 11.48 -0.31
N ARG A 109 -10.12 12.07 -0.28
CA ARG A 109 -10.30 13.49 0.12
C ARG A 109 -9.85 13.75 1.56
N SER A 110 -10.14 12.81 2.47
CA SER A 110 -9.72 12.90 3.86
C SER A 110 -8.20 12.84 3.99
N ILE A 111 -7.55 11.96 3.23
CA ILE A 111 -6.09 11.86 3.19
C ILE A 111 -5.48 13.18 2.67
N GLU A 112 -5.95 13.66 1.53
CA GLU A 112 -5.46 14.90 0.91
C GLU A 112 -5.62 16.10 1.86
N LYS A 113 -6.80 16.25 2.48
CA LYS A 113 -7.06 17.29 3.48
C LYS A 113 -6.04 17.26 4.63
N CYS A 114 -5.70 16.08 5.16
CA CYS A 114 -4.74 15.98 6.25
C CYS A 114 -3.32 16.28 5.78
N MET A 115 -2.93 15.79 4.60
CA MET A 115 -1.61 16.04 4.03
C MET A 115 -1.40 17.54 3.75
N ASP A 116 -2.39 18.23 3.18
CA ASP A 116 -2.33 19.68 2.88
C ASP A 116 -2.25 20.53 4.16
N ALA A 117 -2.89 20.11 5.23
CA ALA A 117 -2.94 20.86 6.49
C ALA A 117 -1.73 20.59 7.40
N HIS A 118 -0.93 19.57 7.11
CA HIS A 118 0.14 19.13 7.99
C HIS A 118 1.45 19.90 7.77
N LYS A 119 2.10 20.29 8.88
CA LYS A 119 3.46 20.82 8.87
C LYS A 119 4.45 19.69 9.16
N VAL A 120 5.21 19.28 8.15
CA VAL A 120 6.15 18.16 8.23
C VAL A 120 7.29 18.41 9.21
N SER A 121 7.51 17.46 10.13
CA SER A 121 8.78 17.30 10.84
C SER A 121 9.67 16.34 10.03
N ALA A 122 10.87 16.77 9.66
CA ALA A 122 11.75 16.02 8.76
C ALA A 122 12.42 14.81 9.43
N HIS A 123 12.70 14.90 10.73
CA HIS A 123 13.39 13.87 11.50
C HIS A 123 12.63 13.59 12.79
N PRO A 124 11.39 13.04 12.70
CA PRO A 124 10.55 12.84 13.88
C PRO A 124 11.12 11.74 14.77
N ASP A 125 11.00 11.95 16.07
CA ASP A 125 11.12 10.87 17.04
C ASP A 125 9.81 10.09 17.19
N LEU A 126 9.79 9.10 18.08
CA LEU A 126 8.60 8.27 18.29
C LEU A 126 7.43 9.09 18.84
N GLU A 127 7.69 10.04 19.75
CA GLU A 127 6.65 10.85 20.36
C GLU A 127 6.00 11.78 19.32
N GLU A 128 6.78 12.38 18.44
CA GLU A 128 6.29 13.19 17.32
C GLU A 128 5.46 12.38 16.32
N ILE A 129 5.85 11.11 16.04
CA ILE A 129 5.08 10.21 15.18
C ILE A 129 3.71 9.93 15.82
N LEU A 130 3.67 9.55 17.09
CA LEU A 130 2.43 9.27 17.80
C LEU A 130 1.55 10.52 17.95
N ALA A 131 2.14 11.68 18.23
CA ALA A 131 1.42 12.95 18.28
C ALA A 131 0.82 13.33 16.92
N THR A 132 1.53 13.06 15.82
CA THR A 132 1.06 13.29 14.46
C THR A 132 -0.14 12.41 14.15
N GLU A 133 -0.13 11.14 14.53
CA GLU A 133 -1.27 10.24 14.38
C GLU A 133 -2.50 10.75 15.15
N GLN A 134 -2.33 11.14 16.41
CA GLN A 134 -3.41 11.70 17.23
C GLN A 134 -3.96 13.00 16.66
N TRP A 135 -3.10 13.86 16.12
CA TRP A 135 -3.52 15.07 15.42
C TRP A 135 -4.42 14.73 14.22
N VAL A 136 -4.04 13.77 13.37
CA VAL A 136 -4.87 13.33 12.25
C VAL A 136 -6.24 12.85 12.71
N TYR A 137 -6.29 12.06 13.78
CA TYR A 137 -7.55 11.57 14.34
C TYR A 137 -8.44 12.71 14.84
N SER A 138 -7.86 13.77 15.38
CA SER A 138 -8.60 14.98 15.79
C SER A 138 -9.15 15.77 14.60
N VAL A 139 -8.44 15.83 13.48
CA VAL A 139 -8.87 16.51 12.24
C VAL A 139 -10.01 15.77 11.54
N LEU A 140 -10.07 14.46 11.70
CA LEU A 140 -11.07 13.58 11.08
C LEU A 140 -12.10 13.02 12.08
N GLN A 141 -12.40 13.77 13.13
CA GLN A 141 -13.48 13.41 14.06
C GLN A 141 -14.84 13.30 13.40
#